data_daee58c647f898d3ee72cd6cc8bb8652
#
_entry.id   daee58c647f898d3ee72cd6cc8bb8652
#
_cell.length_a   1.000
_cell.length_b   1.000
_cell.length_c   1.000
_cell.angle_alpha   90.00
_cell.angle_beta   90.00
_cell.angle_gamma   90.00
#
_symmetry.space_group_name_H-M   'P 1'
#
loop_
_entity.id
_entity.type
_entity.pdbx_description
1 polymer ?
#
loop_
_entity_poly.entity_id
_entity_poly.type
_entity_poly.pdbx_seq_one_letter_code
_entity_poly.pdbx_strand_id
1 'polypeptide(L)'
;MISALYLGRWDITHVASDEAYRFAVETRQPVWAACAQLGQADVAGLRGDYDRACALSGDVERIALETGNRSLLNGVQLARGLAALGAQHPAEAFTQLSRMMDRNDPAYQAPQCAWAADYLAEAAALSGHTGHAAAVLDGLQELAGDTTAPGVLLAMALSRAVLADDDAAEQRFAAARELAASASPWYRARLDLAYGSWLHRQQRIADAREPLSSAQAAFGTLGAAAWARRASRELGASGQPAGSHVPGAWAKLSPQELQIAQLAAQGLSNREIGAQLYLSHRTVGAHLYRLFPKLGVRSRAQLRTALADSQPSGTWQ
;
A
#
# COMPACT_ATOMS: atom_id res chain seq x y z
N MET A 1 -3.94 -21.46 5.09
CA MET A 1 -3.40 -20.45 4.16
C MET A 1 -4.21 -19.16 4.20
N ILE A 2 -5.45 -19.12 3.72
CA ILE A 2 -6.31 -17.90 3.70
C ILE A 2 -6.44 -17.24 5.08
N SER A 3 -6.74 -18.01 6.13
CA SER A 3 -6.85 -17.47 7.49
C SER A 3 -5.57 -16.80 7.98
N ALA A 4 -4.41 -17.34 7.66
CA ALA A 4 -3.11 -16.75 8.04
C ALA A 4 -2.85 -15.44 7.29
N LEU A 5 -3.30 -15.34 6.02
CA LEU A 5 -3.22 -14.10 5.24
C LEU A 5 -3.98 -12.96 5.93
N TYR A 6 -5.24 -13.21 6.29
CA TYR A 6 -6.09 -12.20 6.97
C TYR A 6 -5.62 -11.86 8.39
N LEU A 7 -4.94 -12.79 9.07
CA LEU A 7 -4.34 -12.56 10.38
C LEU A 7 -2.99 -11.81 10.31
N GLY A 8 -2.51 -11.48 9.12
CA GLY A 8 -1.20 -10.83 8.94
C GLY A 8 0.00 -11.77 9.12
N ARG A 9 -0.23 -13.10 9.13
CA ARG A 9 0.82 -14.13 9.24
C ARG A 9 1.32 -14.53 7.84
N TRP A 10 1.89 -13.56 7.15
CA TRP A 10 2.30 -13.73 5.75
C TRP A 10 3.52 -14.64 5.58
N ASP A 11 4.34 -14.76 6.61
CA ASP A 11 5.38 -15.76 6.73
C ASP A 11 4.82 -17.19 6.60
N ILE A 12 3.77 -17.49 7.35
CA ILE A 12 3.09 -18.79 7.30
C ILE A 12 2.41 -18.98 5.95
N THR A 13 1.71 -17.95 5.45
CA THR A 13 1.04 -18.03 4.15
C THR A 13 2.05 -18.32 3.04
N HIS A 14 3.18 -17.65 3.03
CA HIS A 14 4.24 -17.83 2.04
C HIS A 14 4.78 -19.25 2.05
N VAL A 15 5.24 -19.74 3.22
CA VAL A 15 5.78 -21.09 3.35
C VAL A 15 4.76 -22.16 2.96
N ALA A 16 3.52 -22.02 3.47
CA ALA A 16 2.46 -23.00 3.16
C ALA A 16 2.06 -22.99 1.67
N SER A 17 2.10 -21.81 1.02
CA SER A 17 1.81 -21.70 -0.41
C SER A 17 2.90 -22.33 -1.27
N ASP A 18 4.18 -22.11 -0.90
CA ASP A 18 5.30 -22.72 -1.63
C ASP A 18 5.33 -24.24 -1.50
N GLU A 19 5.01 -24.75 -0.32
CA GLU A 19 4.93 -26.19 -0.07
C GLU A 19 3.74 -26.82 -0.80
N ALA A 20 2.56 -26.20 -0.71
CA ALA A 20 1.35 -26.64 -1.42
C ALA A 20 1.55 -26.62 -2.94
N TYR A 21 2.22 -25.59 -3.48
CA TYR A 21 2.53 -25.50 -4.90
C TYR A 21 3.41 -26.66 -5.37
N ARG A 22 4.52 -26.90 -4.66
CA ARG A 22 5.43 -28.01 -5.01
C ARG A 22 4.70 -29.36 -5.01
N PHE A 23 3.93 -29.62 -3.96
CA PHE A 23 3.15 -30.86 -3.83
C PHE A 23 2.11 -31.00 -4.95
N ALA A 24 1.39 -29.93 -5.29
CA ALA A 24 0.41 -29.94 -6.36
C ALA A 24 1.03 -30.19 -7.74
N VAL A 25 2.21 -29.64 -8.00
CA VAL A 25 2.96 -29.88 -9.24
C VAL A 25 3.45 -31.33 -9.33
N GLU A 26 4.02 -31.86 -8.26
CA GLU A 26 4.50 -33.26 -8.18
C GLU A 26 3.34 -34.26 -8.39
N THR A 27 2.17 -33.95 -7.86
CA THR A 27 0.97 -34.79 -8.00
C THR A 27 0.12 -34.49 -9.24
N ARG A 28 0.59 -33.58 -10.12
CA ARG A 28 -0.08 -33.17 -11.36
C ARG A 28 -1.49 -32.63 -11.14
N GLN A 29 -1.67 -31.77 -10.15
CA GLN A 29 -2.94 -31.16 -9.80
C GLN A 29 -2.96 -29.65 -10.11
N PRO A 30 -3.22 -29.24 -11.37
CA PRO A 30 -3.04 -27.85 -11.80
C PRO A 30 -3.94 -26.85 -11.06
N VAL A 31 -5.16 -27.22 -10.71
CA VAL A 31 -6.08 -26.34 -9.97
C VAL A 31 -5.56 -26.07 -8.55
N TRP A 32 -5.01 -27.07 -7.87
CA TRP A 32 -4.41 -26.89 -6.54
C TRP A 32 -3.11 -26.10 -6.60
N ALA A 33 -2.32 -26.28 -7.66
CA ALA A 33 -1.15 -25.45 -7.92
C ALA A 33 -1.56 -23.97 -8.10
N ALA A 34 -2.61 -23.71 -8.88
CA ALA A 34 -3.16 -22.36 -9.06
C ALA A 34 -3.70 -21.77 -7.73
N CYS A 35 -4.37 -22.55 -6.89
CA CYS A 35 -4.79 -22.10 -5.55
C CYS A 35 -3.58 -21.68 -4.68
N ALA A 36 -2.49 -22.44 -4.75
CA ALA A 36 -1.28 -22.11 -4.01
C ALA A 36 -0.59 -20.85 -4.57
N GLN A 37 -0.54 -20.69 -5.91
CA GLN A 37 -0.02 -19.48 -6.54
C GLN A 37 -0.82 -18.22 -6.18
N LEU A 38 -2.15 -18.31 -5.99
CA LEU A 38 -2.92 -17.17 -5.47
C LEU A 38 -2.41 -16.72 -4.10
N GLY A 39 -2.13 -17.65 -3.18
CA GLY A 39 -1.55 -17.28 -1.90
C GLY A 39 -0.19 -16.59 -2.02
N GLN A 40 0.65 -17.01 -2.98
CA GLN A 40 1.91 -16.34 -3.28
C GLN A 40 1.68 -14.94 -3.88
N ALA A 41 0.70 -14.78 -4.78
CA ALA A 41 0.34 -13.52 -5.41
C ALA A 41 -0.20 -12.51 -4.37
N ASP A 42 -1.08 -12.95 -3.47
CA ASP A 42 -1.63 -12.12 -2.39
C ASP A 42 -0.50 -11.59 -1.49
N VAL A 43 0.42 -12.46 -1.06
CA VAL A 43 1.56 -12.05 -0.22
C VAL A 43 2.49 -11.09 -0.97
N ALA A 44 2.75 -11.33 -2.26
CA ALA A 44 3.55 -10.43 -3.09
C ALA A 44 2.89 -9.05 -3.18
N GLY A 45 1.58 -8.98 -3.45
CA GLY A 45 0.82 -7.72 -3.52
C GLY A 45 0.83 -6.96 -2.19
N LEU A 46 0.59 -7.64 -1.07
CA LEU A 46 0.61 -7.05 0.27
C LEU A 46 2.01 -6.55 0.68
N ARG A 47 3.08 -7.18 0.22
CA ARG A 47 4.46 -6.72 0.41
C ARG A 47 4.85 -5.58 -0.53
N GLY A 48 4.07 -5.36 -1.59
CA GLY A 48 4.29 -4.32 -2.60
C GLY A 48 5.18 -4.76 -3.78
N ASP A 49 5.29 -6.06 -3.99
CA ASP A 49 5.92 -6.64 -5.19
C ASP A 49 4.86 -6.80 -6.29
N TYR A 50 4.55 -5.67 -6.93
CA TYR A 50 3.48 -5.56 -7.92
C TYR A 50 3.70 -6.49 -9.12
N ASP A 51 4.90 -6.47 -9.70
CA ASP A 51 5.20 -7.22 -10.92
C ASP A 51 5.07 -8.72 -10.69
N ARG A 52 5.57 -9.21 -9.56
CA ARG A 52 5.45 -10.62 -9.16
C ARG A 52 4.00 -11.02 -8.93
N ALA A 53 3.22 -10.19 -8.24
CA ALA A 53 1.80 -10.45 -8.00
C ALA A 53 1.02 -10.55 -9.31
N CYS A 54 1.29 -9.64 -10.26
CA CYS A 54 0.67 -9.65 -11.59
C CYS A 54 1.07 -10.88 -12.41
N ALA A 55 2.34 -11.27 -12.40
CA ALA A 55 2.82 -12.46 -13.12
C ALA A 55 2.15 -13.74 -12.59
N LEU A 56 2.17 -13.96 -11.27
CA LEU A 56 1.53 -15.12 -10.63
C LEU A 56 0.02 -15.15 -10.89
N SER A 57 -0.66 -13.99 -10.82
CA SER A 57 -2.09 -13.88 -11.11
C SER A 57 -2.42 -14.20 -12.57
N GLY A 58 -1.54 -13.84 -13.52
CA GLY A 58 -1.70 -14.15 -14.94
C GLY A 58 -1.66 -15.66 -15.23
N ASP A 59 -0.76 -16.38 -14.57
CA ASP A 59 -0.68 -17.85 -14.68
C ASP A 59 -1.95 -18.52 -14.13
N VAL A 60 -2.44 -18.03 -12.99
CA VAL A 60 -3.67 -18.56 -12.37
C VAL A 60 -4.89 -18.26 -13.25
N GLU A 61 -4.98 -17.04 -13.83
CA GLU A 61 -6.10 -16.66 -14.70
C GLU A 61 -6.23 -17.60 -15.90
N ARG A 62 -5.11 -17.98 -16.52
CA ARG A 62 -5.11 -18.93 -17.62
C ARG A 62 -5.71 -20.26 -17.21
N ILE A 63 -5.30 -20.83 -16.07
CA ILE A 63 -5.84 -22.10 -15.57
C ILE A 63 -7.32 -21.96 -15.19
N ALA A 64 -7.70 -20.83 -14.59
CA ALA A 64 -9.07 -20.56 -14.21
C ALA A 64 -10.01 -20.50 -15.41
N LEU A 65 -9.58 -19.89 -16.52
CA LEU A 65 -10.33 -19.81 -17.78
C LEU A 65 -10.43 -21.19 -18.46
N GLU A 66 -9.33 -21.93 -18.52
CA GLU A 66 -9.29 -23.30 -19.10
C GLU A 66 -10.22 -24.28 -18.35
N THR A 67 -10.34 -24.12 -17.03
CA THR A 67 -11.13 -25.02 -16.16
C THR A 67 -12.53 -24.49 -15.83
N GLY A 68 -12.85 -23.24 -16.21
CA GLY A 68 -14.10 -22.59 -15.82
C GLY A 68 -14.19 -22.31 -14.30
N ASN A 69 -13.06 -22.23 -13.60
CA ASN A 69 -13.03 -22.09 -12.14
C ASN A 69 -13.22 -20.63 -11.71
N ARG A 70 -14.46 -20.28 -11.38
CA ARG A 70 -14.87 -18.93 -10.97
C ARG A 70 -14.20 -18.46 -9.67
N SER A 71 -13.94 -19.39 -8.73
CA SER A 71 -13.28 -19.04 -7.46
C SER A 71 -11.82 -18.62 -7.67
N LEU A 72 -11.11 -19.23 -8.62
CA LEU A 72 -9.78 -18.80 -9.02
C LEU A 72 -9.83 -17.41 -9.69
N LEU A 73 -10.82 -17.17 -10.59
CA LEU A 73 -10.99 -15.84 -11.20
C LEU A 73 -11.24 -14.75 -10.15
N ASN A 74 -12.06 -15.05 -9.12
CA ASN A 74 -12.28 -14.13 -8.01
C ASN A 74 -10.97 -13.82 -7.26
N GLY A 75 -10.18 -14.84 -6.93
CA GLY A 75 -8.89 -14.68 -6.28
C GLY A 75 -7.89 -13.89 -7.12
N VAL A 76 -7.89 -14.06 -8.44
CA VAL A 76 -7.06 -13.25 -9.37
C VAL A 76 -7.38 -11.76 -9.26
N GLN A 77 -8.68 -11.41 -9.25
CA GLN A 77 -9.09 -10.00 -9.12
C GLN A 77 -8.68 -9.42 -7.77
N LEU A 78 -8.81 -10.20 -6.69
CA LEU A 78 -8.36 -9.78 -5.35
C LEU A 78 -6.85 -9.54 -5.33
N ALA A 79 -6.05 -10.51 -5.78
CA ALA A 79 -4.59 -10.41 -5.78
C ALA A 79 -4.09 -9.20 -6.58
N ARG A 80 -4.66 -8.96 -7.77
CA ARG A 80 -4.36 -7.78 -8.60
C ARG A 80 -4.79 -6.48 -7.92
N GLY A 81 -5.98 -6.47 -7.30
CA GLY A 81 -6.47 -5.32 -6.54
C GLY A 81 -5.56 -4.94 -5.38
N LEU A 82 -5.11 -5.94 -4.60
CA LEU A 82 -4.15 -5.76 -3.51
C LEU A 82 -2.80 -5.24 -4.01
N ALA A 83 -2.28 -5.82 -5.09
CA ALA A 83 -1.03 -5.38 -5.69
C ALA A 83 -1.11 -3.93 -6.19
N ALA A 84 -2.19 -3.57 -6.87
CA ALA A 84 -2.42 -2.22 -7.37
C ALA A 84 -2.58 -1.19 -6.23
N LEU A 85 -3.28 -1.53 -5.12
CA LEU A 85 -3.34 -0.68 -3.93
C LEU A 85 -1.95 -0.46 -3.33
N GLY A 86 -1.16 -1.53 -3.19
CA GLY A 86 0.22 -1.46 -2.72
C GLY A 86 1.12 -0.58 -3.60
N ALA A 87 0.96 -0.71 -4.93
CA ALA A 87 1.69 0.08 -5.93
C ALA A 87 1.19 1.52 -6.07
N GLN A 88 0.13 1.91 -5.37
CA GLN A 88 -0.52 3.24 -5.47
C GLN A 88 -1.14 3.49 -6.85
N HIS A 89 -1.75 2.45 -7.43
CA HIS A 89 -2.54 2.49 -8.64
C HIS A 89 -4.04 2.33 -8.31
N PRO A 90 -4.69 3.30 -7.64
CA PRO A 90 -6.03 3.13 -7.08
C PRO A 90 -7.12 2.93 -8.14
N ALA A 91 -6.99 3.52 -9.32
CA ALA A 91 -7.95 3.33 -10.41
C ALA A 91 -7.90 1.90 -10.96
N GLU A 92 -6.71 1.31 -11.06
CA GLU A 92 -6.54 -0.09 -11.44
C GLU A 92 -7.08 -1.02 -10.35
N ALA A 93 -6.74 -0.76 -9.08
CA ALA A 93 -7.26 -1.51 -7.95
C ALA A 93 -8.79 -1.51 -7.94
N PHE A 94 -9.41 -0.33 -8.15
CA PHE A 94 -10.85 -0.20 -8.23
C PHE A 94 -11.44 -1.05 -9.37
N THR A 95 -10.81 -1.02 -10.55
CA THR A 95 -11.23 -1.82 -11.71
C THR A 95 -11.22 -3.32 -11.39
N GLN A 96 -10.13 -3.84 -10.83
CA GLN A 96 -10.01 -5.25 -10.51
C GLN A 96 -11.01 -5.68 -9.42
N LEU A 97 -11.09 -4.91 -8.33
CA LEU A 97 -11.99 -5.21 -7.22
C LEU A 97 -13.47 -5.07 -7.59
N SER A 98 -13.83 -4.15 -8.48
CA SER A 98 -15.21 -4.02 -8.98
C SER A 98 -15.63 -5.24 -9.79
N ARG A 99 -14.74 -5.84 -10.57
CA ARG A 99 -15.05 -7.07 -11.32
C ARG A 99 -15.44 -8.22 -10.40
N MET A 100 -14.73 -8.42 -9.28
CA MET A 100 -15.09 -9.48 -8.34
C MET A 100 -16.41 -9.22 -7.61
N MET A 101 -16.88 -7.96 -7.59
CA MET A 101 -18.14 -7.54 -6.96
C MET A 101 -19.33 -7.50 -7.93
N ASP A 102 -19.09 -7.54 -9.24
CA ASP A 102 -20.15 -7.52 -10.26
C ASP A 102 -20.77 -8.91 -10.42
N ARG A 103 -22.07 -9.03 -10.14
CA ARG A 103 -22.82 -10.30 -10.27
C ARG A 103 -22.83 -10.89 -11.68
N ASN A 104 -22.57 -10.06 -12.70
CA ASN A 104 -22.50 -10.47 -14.10
C ASN A 104 -21.09 -10.90 -14.53
N ASP A 105 -20.04 -10.57 -13.77
CA ASP A 105 -18.66 -10.99 -14.07
C ASP A 105 -18.46 -12.46 -13.63
N PRO A 106 -17.77 -13.29 -14.43
CA PRO A 106 -17.41 -14.65 -14.03
C PRO A 106 -16.61 -14.73 -12.71
N ALA A 107 -15.93 -13.68 -12.33
CA ALA A 107 -15.17 -13.62 -11.09
C ALA A 107 -16.03 -13.41 -9.83
N TYR A 108 -17.32 -13.13 -9.95
CA TYR A 108 -18.19 -12.89 -8.81
C TYR A 108 -18.32 -14.13 -7.90
N GLN A 109 -18.05 -13.95 -6.59
CA GLN A 109 -18.25 -14.95 -5.54
C GLN A 109 -18.71 -14.25 -4.25
N ALA A 110 -20.01 -14.28 -3.95
CA ALA A 110 -20.62 -13.52 -2.87
C ALA A 110 -19.91 -13.60 -1.52
N PRO A 111 -19.47 -14.77 -1.00
CA PRO A 111 -18.79 -14.83 0.29
C PRO A 111 -17.47 -14.06 0.30
N GLN A 112 -16.68 -14.16 -0.78
CA GLN A 112 -15.39 -13.50 -0.88
C GLN A 112 -15.53 -11.98 -1.05
N CYS A 113 -16.60 -11.51 -1.70
CA CYS A 113 -16.88 -10.08 -1.86
C CYS A 113 -17.01 -9.36 -0.53
N ALA A 114 -17.72 -9.96 0.43
CA ALA A 114 -17.90 -9.36 1.77
C ALA A 114 -16.58 -9.19 2.54
N TRP A 115 -15.61 -10.10 2.34
CA TRP A 115 -14.29 -10.01 2.96
C TRP A 115 -13.37 -8.98 2.30
N ALA A 116 -13.62 -8.62 1.04
CA ALA A 116 -12.81 -7.71 0.26
C ALA A 116 -13.43 -6.31 0.13
N ALA A 117 -14.56 -6.07 0.79
CA ALA A 117 -15.33 -4.82 0.69
C ALA A 117 -14.50 -3.58 1.05
N ASP A 118 -13.66 -3.68 2.08
CA ASP A 118 -12.81 -2.60 2.56
C ASP A 118 -11.66 -2.22 1.59
N TYR A 119 -11.19 -3.18 0.79
CA TYR A 119 -10.23 -2.86 -0.28
C TYR A 119 -10.90 -2.13 -1.44
N LEU A 120 -12.14 -2.51 -1.80
CA LEU A 120 -12.91 -1.77 -2.79
C LEU A 120 -13.20 -0.34 -2.32
N ALA A 121 -13.64 -0.17 -1.07
CA ALA A 121 -13.91 1.14 -0.48
C ALA A 121 -12.66 2.04 -0.49
N GLU A 122 -11.51 1.49 -0.11
CA GLU A 122 -10.24 2.20 -0.14
C GLU A 122 -9.84 2.61 -1.56
N ALA A 123 -9.91 1.68 -2.53
CA ALA A 123 -9.62 1.97 -3.92
C ALA A 123 -10.56 3.04 -4.50
N ALA A 124 -11.85 2.97 -4.17
CA ALA A 124 -12.86 3.94 -4.60
C ALA A 124 -12.63 5.34 -4.02
N ALA A 125 -12.31 5.43 -2.73
CA ALA A 125 -12.01 6.71 -2.07
C ALA A 125 -10.77 7.39 -2.67
N LEU A 126 -9.75 6.60 -3.07
CA LEU A 126 -8.52 7.10 -3.67
C LEU A 126 -8.67 7.44 -5.16
N SER A 127 -9.64 6.86 -5.86
CA SER A 127 -9.85 7.03 -7.31
C SER A 127 -11.11 7.84 -7.68
N GLY A 128 -11.87 8.31 -6.67
CA GLY A 128 -13.06 9.14 -6.88
C GLY A 128 -14.33 8.38 -7.26
N HIS A 129 -14.40 7.06 -7.01
CA HIS A 129 -15.54 6.20 -7.35
C HIS A 129 -16.43 5.85 -6.13
N THR A 130 -16.53 6.74 -5.15
CA THR A 130 -17.20 6.49 -3.86
C THR A 130 -18.66 6.11 -4.00
N GLY A 131 -19.40 6.74 -4.91
CA GLY A 131 -20.82 6.44 -5.14
C GLY A 131 -21.05 5.02 -5.64
N HIS A 132 -20.20 4.50 -6.53
CA HIS A 132 -20.28 3.11 -6.98
C HIS A 132 -19.99 2.13 -5.83
N ALA A 133 -18.94 2.37 -5.07
CA ALA A 133 -18.57 1.52 -3.94
C ALA A 133 -19.67 1.51 -2.87
N ALA A 134 -20.31 2.65 -2.58
CA ALA A 134 -21.43 2.72 -1.64
C ALA A 134 -22.59 1.82 -2.08
N ALA A 135 -23.00 1.88 -3.34
CA ALA A 135 -24.07 1.02 -3.87
C ALA A 135 -23.71 -0.49 -3.78
N VAL A 136 -22.46 -0.85 -4.04
CA VAL A 136 -21.96 -2.24 -3.86
C VAL A 136 -22.04 -2.67 -2.40
N LEU A 137 -21.63 -1.80 -1.46
CA LEU A 137 -21.67 -2.08 -0.03
C LEU A 137 -23.09 -2.31 0.49
N ASP A 138 -24.07 -1.53 0.03
CA ASP A 138 -25.48 -1.72 0.40
C ASP A 138 -25.95 -3.12 -0.01
N GLY A 139 -25.66 -3.54 -1.24
CA GLY A 139 -25.96 -4.90 -1.70
C GLY A 139 -25.21 -6.00 -0.94
N LEU A 140 -23.96 -5.77 -0.53
CA LEU A 140 -23.20 -6.72 0.28
C LEU A 140 -23.74 -6.81 1.71
N GLN A 141 -24.24 -5.70 2.27
CA GLN A 141 -24.88 -5.68 3.59
C GLN A 141 -26.15 -6.52 3.61
N GLU A 142 -26.98 -6.42 2.56
CA GLU A 142 -28.17 -7.25 2.41
C GLU A 142 -27.82 -8.75 2.35
N LEU A 143 -26.75 -9.10 1.60
CA LEU A 143 -26.27 -10.47 1.48
C LEU A 143 -25.64 -10.99 2.79
N ALA A 144 -24.93 -10.14 3.52
CA ALA A 144 -24.31 -10.50 4.80
C ALA A 144 -25.36 -10.75 5.90
N GLY A 145 -26.53 -10.09 5.81
CA GLY A 145 -27.61 -10.23 6.78
C GLY A 145 -27.11 -10.03 8.23
N ASP A 146 -27.50 -10.93 9.11
CA ASP A 146 -27.11 -10.93 10.54
C ASP A 146 -25.80 -11.69 10.78
N THR A 147 -24.82 -11.55 9.86
CA THR A 147 -23.55 -12.24 10.02
C THR A 147 -22.82 -11.87 11.30
N THR A 148 -22.26 -12.86 11.98
CA THR A 148 -21.39 -12.68 13.15
C THR A 148 -19.91 -12.91 12.80
N ALA A 149 -19.56 -13.09 11.53
CA ALA A 149 -18.19 -13.33 11.07
C ALA A 149 -17.33 -12.06 11.32
N PRO A 150 -16.35 -12.08 12.24
CA PRO A 150 -15.65 -10.88 12.66
C PRO A 150 -14.94 -10.15 11.52
N GLY A 151 -14.37 -10.88 10.55
CA GLY A 151 -13.69 -10.29 9.40
C GLY A 151 -14.64 -9.55 8.46
N VAL A 152 -15.86 -10.06 8.25
CA VAL A 152 -16.88 -9.37 7.45
C VAL A 152 -17.35 -8.11 8.16
N LEU A 153 -17.61 -8.19 9.47
CA LEU A 153 -18.00 -7.03 10.28
C LEU A 153 -16.94 -5.93 10.23
N LEU A 154 -15.66 -6.30 10.36
CA LEU A 154 -14.54 -5.36 10.27
C LEU A 154 -14.43 -4.74 8.88
N ALA A 155 -14.50 -5.55 7.81
CA ALA A 155 -14.44 -5.06 6.44
C ALA A 155 -15.56 -4.06 6.15
N MET A 156 -16.80 -4.38 6.57
CA MET A 156 -17.95 -3.50 6.41
C MET A 156 -17.84 -2.22 7.25
N ALA A 157 -17.33 -2.30 8.48
CA ALA A 157 -17.14 -1.13 9.35
C ALA A 157 -16.09 -0.18 8.77
N LEU A 158 -14.94 -0.69 8.31
CA LEU A 158 -13.91 0.11 7.67
C LEU A 158 -14.41 0.73 6.36
N SER A 159 -15.12 -0.05 5.53
CA SER A 159 -15.72 0.46 4.30
C SER A 159 -16.65 1.64 4.55
N ARG A 160 -17.54 1.51 5.53
CA ARG A 160 -18.48 2.58 5.90
C ARG A 160 -17.79 3.81 6.45
N ALA A 161 -16.68 3.64 7.18
CA ALA A 161 -15.89 4.75 7.69
C ALA A 161 -15.16 5.50 6.56
N VAL A 162 -14.58 4.76 5.62
CA VAL A 162 -13.83 5.31 4.48
C VAL A 162 -14.72 6.06 3.48
N LEU A 163 -15.96 5.57 3.29
CA LEU A 163 -16.93 6.15 2.33
C LEU A 163 -17.94 7.10 2.99
N ALA A 164 -17.83 7.34 4.29
CA ALA A 164 -18.74 8.25 4.98
C ALA A 164 -18.54 9.71 4.54
N ASP A 165 -19.62 10.47 4.57
CA ASP A 165 -19.54 11.92 4.51
C ASP A 165 -18.80 12.46 5.74
N ASP A 166 -18.14 13.61 5.62
CA ASP A 166 -17.27 14.16 6.66
C ASP A 166 -17.95 14.30 8.02
N ASP A 167 -19.25 14.66 8.06
CA ASP A 167 -20.03 14.81 9.31
C ASP A 167 -20.23 13.48 10.07
N ALA A 168 -20.28 12.35 9.36
CA ALA A 168 -20.48 11.02 9.93
C ALA A 168 -19.17 10.23 10.10
N ALA A 169 -18.11 10.64 9.42
CA ALA A 169 -16.88 9.87 9.31
C ALA A 169 -16.23 9.62 10.66
N GLU A 170 -16.11 10.63 11.54
CA GLU A 170 -15.43 10.50 12.82
C GLU A 170 -16.11 9.44 13.71
N GLN A 171 -17.44 9.48 13.79
CA GLN A 171 -18.20 8.48 14.56
C GLN A 171 -18.04 7.07 13.98
N ARG A 172 -18.01 6.93 12.64
CA ARG A 172 -17.82 5.64 11.99
C ARG A 172 -16.41 5.10 12.18
N PHE A 173 -15.39 5.95 12.15
CA PHE A 173 -14.01 5.56 12.47
C PHE A 173 -13.89 5.13 13.94
N ALA A 174 -14.54 5.83 14.88
CA ALA A 174 -14.55 5.44 16.29
C ALA A 174 -15.17 4.05 16.50
N ALA A 175 -16.35 3.81 15.91
CA ALA A 175 -17.00 2.50 15.98
C ALA A 175 -16.16 1.38 15.32
N ALA A 176 -15.51 1.65 14.19
CA ALA A 176 -14.63 0.69 13.55
C ALA A 176 -13.39 0.38 14.40
N ARG A 177 -12.82 1.36 15.11
CA ARG A 177 -11.68 1.17 16.02
C ARG A 177 -12.05 0.33 17.25
N GLU A 178 -13.23 0.52 17.82
CA GLU A 178 -13.74 -0.33 18.92
C GLU A 178 -13.85 -1.79 18.45
N LEU A 179 -14.44 -2.02 17.29
CA LEU A 179 -14.60 -3.34 16.71
C LEU A 179 -13.23 -3.98 16.39
N ALA A 180 -12.26 -3.18 15.95
CA ALA A 180 -10.93 -3.62 15.60
C ALA A 180 -9.98 -3.82 16.80
N ALA A 181 -10.38 -3.56 18.04
CA ALA A 181 -9.52 -3.64 19.22
C ALA A 181 -8.83 -5.02 19.36
N SER A 182 -9.54 -6.10 19.02
CA SER A 182 -9.01 -7.48 19.00
C SER A 182 -8.63 -7.99 17.61
N ALA A 183 -8.68 -7.14 16.58
CA ALA A 183 -8.38 -7.54 15.21
C ALA A 183 -6.88 -7.74 14.99
N SER A 184 -6.54 -8.35 13.85
CA SER A 184 -5.15 -8.54 13.44
C SER A 184 -4.40 -7.20 13.29
N PRO A 185 -3.07 -7.21 13.47
CA PRO A 185 -2.25 -6.01 13.27
C PRO A 185 -2.45 -5.38 11.88
N TRP A 186 -2.71 -6.19 10.86
CA TRP A 186 -2.97 -5.73 9.50
C TRP A 186 -4.24 -4.85 9.41
N TYR A 187 -5.35 -5.32 9.97
CA TYR A 187 -6.62 -4.57 9.97
C TYR A 187 -6.50 -3.26 10.74
N ARG A 188 -5.89 -3.32 11.93
CA ARG A 188 -5.67 -2.11 12.75
C ARG A 188 -4.81 -1.09 12.02
N ALA A 189 -3.72 -1.53 11.40
CA ALA A 189 -2.84 -0.63 10.65
C ALA A 189 -3.55 0.04 9.46
N ARG A 190 -4.40 -0.70 8.73
CA ARG A 190 -5.19 -0.14 7.64
C ARG A 190 -6.23 0.87 8.13
N LEU A 191 -6.89 0.55 9.24
CA LEU A 191 -7.85 1.46 9.86
C LEU A 191 -7.17 2.74 10.36
N ASP A 192 -6.02 2.62 11.03
CA ASP A 192 -5.23 3.77 11.48
C ASP A 192 -4.73 4.63 10.31
N LEU A 193 -4.29 4.01 9.21
CA LEU A 193 -3.93 4.73 8.00
C LEU A 193 -5.11 5.49 7.41
N ALA A 194 -6.28 4.84 7.27
CA ALA A 194 -7.47 5.45 6.71
C ALA A 194 -7.97 6.61 7.58
N TYR A 195 -8.01 6.43 8.90
CA TYR A 195 -8.40 7.47 9.86
C TYR A 195 -7.43 8.65 9.86
N GLY A 196 -6.13 8.38 9.91
CA GLY A 196 -5.11 9.42 9.84
C GLY A 196 -5.14 10.20 8.52
N SER A 197 -5.36 9.52 7.39
CA SER A 197 -5.54 10.19 6.10
C SER A 197 -6.81 11.04 6.04
N TRP A 198 -7.91 10.61 6.68
CA TRP A 198 -9.12 11.41 6.81
C TRP A 198 -8.86 12.65 7.68
N LEU A 199 -8.29 12.50 8.86
CA LEU A 199 -7.92 13.62 9.74
C LEU A 199 -7.03 14.65 9.03
N HIS A 200 -6.10 14.16 8.22
CA HIS A 200 -5.23 15.01 7.41
C HIS A 200 -6.02 15.84 6.39
N ARG A 201 -7.00 15.24 5.68
CA ARG A 201 -7.90 15.99 4.78
C ARG A 201 -8.75 17.02 5.53
N GLN A 202 -9.16 16.74 6.77
CA GLN A 202 -9.86 17.67 7.65
C GLN A 202 -8.96 18.75 8.26
N GLN A 203 -7.70 18.85 7.83
CA GLN A 203 -6.69 19.79 8.37
C GLN A 203 -6.38 19.59 9.87
N ARG A 204 -6.76 18.45 10.44
CA ARG A 204 -6.47 18.05 11.83
C ARG A 204 -5.12 17.36 11.93
N ILE A 205 -4.09 18.09 11.56
CA ILE A 205 -2.71 17.57 11.35
C ILE A 205 -2.12 16.97 12.65
N ALA A 206 -2.39 17.59 13.80
CA ALA A 206 -1.87 17.11 15.08
C ALA A 206 -2.49 15.74 15.44
N ASP A 207 -3.81 15.59 15.24
CA ASP A 207 -4.56 14.38 15.53
C ASP A 207 -4.20 13.23 14.59
N ALA A 208 -3.82 13.54 13.36
CA ALA A 208 -3.43 12.55 12.35
C ALA A 208 -2.09 11.84 12.66
N ARG A 209 -1.21 12.45 13.46
CA ARG A 209 0.15 11.93 13.71
C ARG A 209 0.18 10.58 14.41
N GLU A 210 -0.63 10.43 15.44
CA GLU A 210 -0.65 9.18 16.23
C GLU A 210 -1.11 8.00 15.37
N PRO A 211 -2.29 8.02 14.71
CA PRO A 211 -2.74 6.90 13.90
C PRO A 211 -1.81 6.63 12.71
N LEU A 212 -1.26 7.64 12.05
CA LEU A 212 -0.31 7.43 10.95
C LEU A 212 1.00 6.81 11.42
N SER A 213 1.52 7.19 12.59
CA SER A 213 2.73 6.61 13.17
C SER A 213 2.50 5.15 13.59
N SER A 214 1.35 4.85 14.20
CA SER A 214 0.91 3.49 14.53
C SER A 214 0.85 2.62 13.27
N ALA A 215 0.19 3.10 12.22
CA ALA A 215 0.09 2.40 10.95
C ALA A 215 1.46 2.13 10.33
N GLN A 216 2.34 3.14 10.27
CA GLN A 216 3.69 3.00 9.74
C GLN A 216 4.48 1.92 10.45
N ALA A 217 4.50 1.93 11.79
CA ALA A 217 5.23 0.97 12.59
C ALA A 217 4.69 -0.46 12.40
N ALA A 218 3.36 -0.62 12.41
CA ALA A 218 2.70 -1.91 12.21
C ALA A 218 2.96 -2.47 10.80
N PHE A 219 2.85 -1.67 9.74
CA PHE A 219 3.20 -2.09 8.38
C PHE A 219 4.67 -2.46 8.24
N GLY A 220 5.58 -1.74 8.91
CA GLY A 220 7.00 -2.08 8.96
C GLY A 220 7.24 -3.46 9.58
N THR A 221 6.60 -3.75 10.71
CA THR A 221 6.69 -5.04 11.40
C THR A 221 6.13 -6.19 10.55
N LEU A 222 5.05 -5.94 9.80
CA LEU A 222 4.43 -6.92 8.91
C LEU A 222 5.20 -7.14 7.60
N GLY A 223 6.19 -6.31 7.29
CA GLY A 223 6.89 -6.34 6.01
C GLY A 223 6.09 -5.77 4.84
N ALA A 224 5.03 -4.98 5.13
CA ALA A 224 4.20 -4.28 4.15
C ALA A 224 4.86 -2.96 3.70
N ALA A 225 6.02 -3.06 3.05
CA ALA A 225 6.87 -1.91 2.76
C ALA A 225 6.16 -0.80 1.97
N ALA A 226 5.30 -1.15 1.03
CA ALA A 226 4.53 -0.18 0.22
C ALA A 226 3.55 0.63 1.08
N TRP A 227 2.86 -0.03 1.99
CA TRP A 227 1.90 0.57 2.93
C TRP A 227 2.61 1.43 3.99
N ALA A 228 3.75 0.96 4.50
CA ALA A 228 4.60 1.73 5.40
C ALA A 228 5.09 3.03 4.75
N ARG A 229 5.52 2.97 3.48
CA ARG A 229 5.90 4.16 2.71
C ARG A 229 4.72 5.12 2.50
N ARG A 230 3.49 4.60 2.30
CA ARG A 230 2.30 5.44 2.19
C ARG A 230 2.02 6.17 3.52
N ALA A 231 2.02 5.46 4.65
CA ALA A 231 1.87 6.07 5.96
C ALA A 231 2.95 7.13 6.26
N SER A 232 4.20 6.85 5.88
CA SER A 232 5.32 7.80 6.00
C SER A 232 5.10 9.08 5.19
N ARG A 233 4.56 8.98 3.98
CA ARG A 233 4.26 10.17 3.15
C ARG A 233 3.17 11.03 3.76
N GLU A 234 2.11 10.41 4.26
CA GLU A 234 1.04 11.10 4.99
C GLU A 234 1.57 11.80 6.24
N LEU A 235 2.45 11.13 7.02
CA LEU A 235 3.15 11.71 8.17
C LEU A 235 4.06 12.89 7.76
N GLY A 236 4.81 12.75 6.68
CA GLY A 236 5.67 13.81 6.16
C GLY A 236 4.86 15.04 5.75
N ALA A 237 3.71 14.85 5.13
CA ALA A 237 2.76 15.90 4.81
C ALA A 237 2.17 16.55 6.08
N SER A 238 2.01 15.78 7.18
CA SER A 238 1.51 16.24 8.48
C SER A 238 2.53 17.04 9.31
N GLY A 239 3.82 16.97 8.98
CA GLY A 239 4.93 17.53 9.78
C GLY A 239 5.69 18.67 9.16
N GLN A 240 5.40 19.06 7.92
CA GLN A 240 6.08 20.17 7.23
C GLN A 240 5.08 21.20 6.71
N PRO A 241 5.29 22.50 6.98
CA PRO A 241 4.81 23.51 6.07
C PRO A 241 5.45 23.21 4.70
N ALA A 242 4.67 23.18 3.65
CA ALA A 242 4.97 22.74 2.32
C ALA A 242 6.41 23.09 1.85
N GLY A 243 7.32 22.11 2.00
CA GLY A 243 8.57 22.04 1.28
C GLY A 243 8.36 20.93 0.27
N SER A 244 7.75 21.26 -0.85
CA SER A 244 7.51 20.34 -1.94
C SER A 244 8.81 19.65 -2.35
N HIS A 245 8.88 18.34 -2.14
CA HIS A 245 9.80 17.51 -2.91
C HIS A 245 9.37 17.63 -4.37
N VAL A 246 10.04 18.48 -5.12
CA VAL A 246 9.72 18.71 -6.53
C VAL A 246 10.28 17.52 -7.31
N PRO A 247 9.45 16.64 -7.90
CA PRO A 247 9.96 15.58 -8.78
C PRO A 247 10.81 16.24 -9.87
N GLY A 248 12.06 15.77 -10.01
CA GLY A 248 13.01 16.36 -10.95
C GLY A 248 13.84 17.55 -10.41
N ALA A 249 13.78 17.88 -9.13
CA ALA A 249 14.63 18.93 -8.53
C ALA A 249 16.14 18.62 -8.70
N TRP A 250 16.52 17.35 -8.63
CA TRP A 250 17.89 16.90 -8.87
C TRP A 250 18.35 17.11 -10.31
N ALA A 251 17.46 16.99 -11.29
CA ALA A 251 17.75 17.25 -12.71
C ALA A 251 17.96 18.74 -13.03
N LYS A 252 17.54 19.63 -12.13
CA LYS A 252 17.72 21.09 -12.27
C LYS A 252 19.03 21.60 -11.65
N LEU A 253 19.81 20.72 -11.01
CA LEU A 253 21.09 21.08 -10.43
C LEU A 253 22.16 21.16 -11.51
N SER A 254 23.10 22.10 -11.37
CA SER A 254 24.32 22.07 -12.18
C SER A 254 25.15 20.82 -11.84
N PRO A 255 26.02 20.35 -12.72
CA PRO A 255 26.86 19.17 -12.47
C PRO A 255 27.66 19.26 -11.16
N GLN A 256 28.17 20.44 -10.83
CA GLN A 256 28.90 20.69 -9.59
C GLN A 256 27.97 20.66 -8.36
N GLU A 257 26.78 21.25 -8.45
CA GLU A 257 25.78 21.20 -7.38
C GLU A 257 25.32 19.77 -7.11
N LEU A 258 25.10 18.99 -8.17
CA LEU A 258 24.72 17.59 -8.06
C LEU A 258 25.80 16.75 -7.35
N GLN A 259 27.06 16.95 -7.72
CA GLN A 259 28.19 16.24 -7.13
C GLN A 259 28.36 16.58 -5.65
N ILE A 260 28.25 17.86 -5.27
CA ILE A 260 28.28 18.30 -3.86
C ILE A 260 27.11 17.69 -3.07
N ALA A 261 25.91 17.66 -3.63
CA ALA A 261 24.72 17.10 -2.97
C ALA A 261 24.85 15.59 -2.77
N GLN A 262 25.36 14.85 -3.76
CA GLN A 262 25.60 13.41 -3.68
C GLN A 262 26.63 13.04 -2.60
N LEU A 263 27.77 13.71 -2.58
CA LEU A 263 28.80 13.49 -1.55
C LEU A 263 28.30 13.85 -0.14
N ALA A 264 27.50 14.91 -0.04
CA ALA A 264 26.88 15.28 1.23
C ALA A 264 25.84 14.25 1.69
N ALA A 265 25.07 13.65 0.78
CA ALA A 265 24.12 12.57 1.06
C ALA A 265 24.83 11.28 1.50
N GLN A 266 26.04 11.01 1.02
CA GLN A 266 26.89 9.90 1.47
C GLN A 266 27.48 10.11 2.87
N GLY A 267 27.31 11.29 3.46
CA GLY A 267 27.73 11.61 4.83
C GLY A 267 29.10 12.31 4.94
N LEU A 268 29.76 12.64 3.83
CA LEU A 268 31.07 13.32 3.86
C LEU A 268 30.93 14.73 4.47
N SER A 269 31.88 15.15 5.30
CA SER A 269 31.94 16.51 5.83
C SER A 269 32.25 17.54 4.72
N ASN A 270 31.97 18.82 4.96
CA ASN A 270 32.32 19.89 3.99
C ASN A 270 33.80 19.94 3.67
N ARG A 271 34.65 19.52 4.62
CA ARG A 271 36.11 19.49 4.44
C ARG A 271 36.52 18.35 3.51
N GLU A 272 35.91 17.17 3.67
CA GLU A 272 36.16 16.02 2.81
C GLU A 272 35.64 16.25 1.38
N ILE A 273 34.42 16.82 1.24
CA ILE A 273 33.89 17.22 -0.06
C ILE A 273 34.79 18.26 -0.72
N GLY A 274 35.26 19.25 0.04
CA GLY A 274 36.17 20.26 -0.46
C GLY A 274 37.50 19.67 -0.94
N ALA A 275 38.04 18.70 -0.21
CA ALA A 275 39.26 17.98 -0.61
C ALA A 275 39.10 17.19 -1.92
N GLN A 276 37.95 16.51 -2.10
CA GLN A 276 37.64 15.75 -3.32
C GLN A 276 37.38 16.62 -4.53
N LEU A 277 36.74 17.78 -4.36
CA LEU A 277 36.32 18.64 -5.46
C LEU A 277 37.24 19.86 -5.66
N TYR A 278 38.35 19.94 -4.96
CA TYR A 278 39.27 21.08 -4.95
C TYR A 278 38.60 22.40 -4.62
N LEU A 279 37.66 22.38 -3.64
CA LEU A 279 36.91 23.52 -3.17
C LEU A 279 37.23 23.81 -1.69
N SER A 280 37.08 25.08 -1.30
CA SER A 280 37.15 25.40 0.12
C SER A 280 35.93 24.86 0.88
N HIS A 281 36.09 24.43 2.14
CA HIS A 281 34.96 23.98 2.97
C HIS A 281 33.87 25.05 3.13
N ARG A 282 34.23 26.33 3.05
CA ARG A 282 33.28 27.47 3.02
C ARG A 282 32.48 27.52 1.73
N THR A 283 33.12 27.27 0.59
CA THR A 283 32.46 27.18 -0.72
C THR A 283 31.47 26.03 -0.75
N VAL A 284 31.85 24.87 -0.24
CA VAL A 284 30.94 23.71 -0.10
C VAL A 284 29.73 24.04 0.78
N GLY A 285 29.97 24.73 1.92
CA GLY A 285 28.90 25.18 2.82
C GLY A 285 27.93 26.16 2.13
N ALA A 286 28.47 27.12 1.36
CA ALA A 286 27.64 28.05 0.60
C ALA A 286 26.82 27.38 -0.52
N HIS A 287 27.36 26.34 -1.18
CA HIS A 287 26.61 25.53 -2.14
C HIS A 287 25.49 24.76 -1.45
N LEU A 288 25.76 24.06 -0.35
CA LEU A 288 24.75 23.31 0.40
C LEU A 288 23.64 24.22 0.92
N TYR A 289 23.96 25.38 1.41
CA TYR A 289 22.96 26.37 1.87
C TYR A 289 21.99 26.79 0.75
N ARG A 290 22.48 26.95 -0.49
CA ARG A 290 21.66 27.29 -1.67
C ARG A 290 20.93 26.05 -2.24
N LEU A 291 21.49 24.87 -2.06
CA LEU A 291 20.91 23.60 -2.56
C LEU A 291 19.72 23.13 -1.72
N PHE A 292 19.76 23.30 -0.40
CA PHE A 292 18.72 22.83 0.49
C PHE A 292 17.32 23.32 0.08
N PRO A 293 17.09 24.62 -0.17
CA PRO A 293 15.80 25.09 -0.67
C PRO A 293 15.44 24.56 -2.04
N LYS A 294 16.41 24.39 -2.97
CA LYS A 294 16.18 23.87 -4.33
C LYS A 294 15.70 22.41 -4.29
N LEU A 295 16.24 21.62 -3.35
CA LEU A 295 15.91 20.22 -3.15
C LEU A 295 14.75 20.00 -2.18
N GLY A 296 14.19 21.05 -1.59
CA GLY A 296 13.14 20.97 -0.58
C GLY A 296 13.59 20.30 0.72
N VAL A 297 14.90 20.30 1.02
CA VAL A 297 15.47 19.72 2.25
C VAL A 297 15.94 20.83 3.21
N ARG A 298 15.87 20.57 4.51
CA ARG A 298 16.26 21.53 5.56
C ARG A 298 17.52 21.13 6.30
N SER A 299 17.96 19.90 6.14
CA SER A 299 19.14 19.37 6.82
C SER A 299 19.92 18.42 5.94
N ARG A 300 21.20 18.25 6.26
CA ARG A 300 22.09 17.31 5.58
C ARG A 300 21.59 15.85 5.69
N ALA A 301 20.99 15.49 6.81
CA ALA A 301 20.43 14.14 7.01
C ALA A 301 19.30 13.83 6.01
N GLN A 302 18.52 14.83 5.61
CA GLN A 302 17.44 14.69 4.65
C GLN A 302 17.92 14.50 3.20
N LEU A 303 19.15 14.89 2.85
CA LEU A 303 19.72 14.70 1.51
C LEU A 303 19.84 13.21 1.15
N ARG A 304 20.15 12.35 2.11
CA ARG A 304 20.29 10.90 1.89
C ARG A 304 18.98 10.28 1.49
N THR A 305 17.91 10.63 2.20
CA THR A 305 16.55 10.16 1.89
C THR A 305 16.07 10.71 0.55
N ALA A 306 16.28 12.00 0.31
CA ALA A 306 15.90 12.66 -0.94
C ALA A 306 16.64 12.09 -2.17
N LEU A 307 17.88 11.63 -2.02
CA LEU A 307 18.65 11.00 -3.08
C LEU A 307 18.14 9.58 -3.36
N ALA A 308 17.84 8.81 -2.33
CA ALA A 308 17.28 7.46 -2.46
C ALA A 308 15.92 7.47 -3.19
N ASP A 309 15.09 8.48 -2.92
CA ASP A 309 13.78 8.64 -3.56
C ASP A 309 13.85 9.15 -5.02
N SER A 310 14.99 9.67 -5.44
CA SER A 310 15.18 10.27 -6.78
C SER A 310 15.83 9.35 -7.81
N GLN A 311 16.37 8.20 -7.39
CA GLN A 311 16.93 7.21 -8.31
C GLN A 311 15.82 6.26 -8.78
N PRO A 312 15.46 6.25 -10.07
CA PRO A 312 14.68 5.15 -10.61
C PRO A 312 15.51 3.88 -10.43
N SER A 313 14.87 2.80 -9.97
CA SER A 313 15.48 1.47 -9.80
C SER A 313 15.94 0.96 -11.18
N GLY A 314 17.15 1.31 -11.57
CA GLY A 314 17.76 0.98 -12.84
C GLY A 314 19.17 0.44 -12.60
N THR A 315 19.28 -0.88 -12.68
CA THR A 315 20.45 -1.73 -12.96
C THR A 315 21.72 -0.98 -13.38
N TRP A 316 22.77 -1.17 -12.58
CA TRP A 316 24.14 -1.11 -13.11
C TRP A 316 24.72 -2.53 -13.10
N GLN A 317 25.02 -3.02 -14.30
CA GLN A 317 25.88 -4.18 -14.54
C GLN A 317 27.29 -3.94 -14.00
#